data_b9b4564857216ee361702caf8385e0d1
#
_entry.id   b9b4564857216ee361702caf8385e0d1
#
_cell.length_a   1.000
_cell.length_b   1.000
_cell.length_c   1.000
_cell.angle_alpha   90.00
_cell.angle_beta   90.00
_cell.angle_gamma   90.00
#
_symmetry.space_group_name_H-M   'P 1'
#
loop_
_entity.id
_entity.type
_entity.pdbx_description
1 polymer ?
#
loop_
_entity_poly.entity_id
_entity_poly.type
_entity_poly.pdbx_seq_one_letter_code
_entity_poly.pdbx_strand_id
1 'polypeptide(L)'
;MSKSDTPLDDISLAKAYKPPTKPKWASDKQINGFDTETADGNIFMLSVAWEGEAGEYAENNGEFVPSETLWDYITHKKARGSLNMWYNLNFDANVLLSHLLTDKQLAILTTSARVEADGYEITFIPGKFLKVRDEHGNTCTHYDASQFFYTSLDKAAKKWLNKGKRSGIDTSKFGKKDEKSSVNDYILKHWFAIRKYAKVDAELVRDLWKEAVKTGEELDIPMGLPFSTGYLAESYLNHKMPEKPGIGPKDMANLAWDSYKGGRFEIFKRGDVGKVAGPDINSAYPNVFSMLPDPKTLRWEREQSANIEAISNADYGFVKITVTTDSSRTIQPFGVKVDGKLKYPALEEKEITVVKDVFIHAYENGLIEDFTLQDCWLGYETVGTHYPFDFIDSMYETRKEFEANGYMKKGLLLKIILNSMYGKTCQTTPKREAVTDEIDLGSNQEFVPSLSLPKMLREAYENGFVETLECGHWFNPFLASYITSITRLELHKRVLEYGLEDDTVMMATDCLMVQKEAYDNSNFENDLIEEGLGNWDYDYAGEAFVIGAGVYEVEKEDGSTKTVTRGFREADLEGKLKDACEGSDGAITIESLRPKTV
;
A
#
# COMPACT_ATOMS: atom_id res chain seq x y z
N MET A 1 4.15 -13.55 13.38
CA MET A 1 2.71 -13.21 13.44
C MET A 1 2.45 -12.07 12.48
N SER A 2 1.32 -12.03 11.76
CA SER A 2 0.97 -10.83 11.01
C SER A 2 0.63 -9.71 12.02
N LYS A 3 0.89 -8.45 11.67
CA LYS A 3 0.63 -7.30 12.57
C LYS A 3 -0.82 -7.23 13.09
N SER A 4 -1.77 -7.80 12.35
CA SER A 4 -3.18 -7.88 12.70
C SER A 4 -3.54 -9.10 13.58
N ASP A 5 -2.58 -9.93 13.96
CA ASP A 5 -2.78 -11.08 14.87
C ASP A 5 -2.36 -10.76 16.31
N THR A 6 -1.80 -9.57 16.52
CA THR A 6 -1.42 -9.12 17.86
C THR A 6 -2.68 -8.62 18.59
N PRO A 7 -2.99 -9.12 19.78
CA PRO A 7 -4.09 -8.61 20.59
C PRO A 7 -3.97 -7.10 20.82
N LEU A 8 -5.10 -6.41 20.92
CA LEU A 8 -5.10 -4.96 21.14
C LEU A 8 -4.37 -4.56 22.42
N ASP A 9 -4.45 -5.37 23.45
CA ASP A 9 -3.77 -5.14 24.74
C ASP A 9 -2.23 -5.14 24.62
N ASP A 10 -1.68 -5.79 23.58
CA ASP A 10 -0.25 -5.82 23.28
C ASP A 10 0.18 -4.67 22.34
N ILE A 11 -0.75 -3.80 21.96
CA ILE A 11 -0.49 -2.63 21.11
C ILE A 11 -0.50 -1.37 21.97
N SER A 12 0.59 -0.59 21.91
CA SER A 12 0.61 0.73 22.54
C SER A 12 -0.32 1.70 21.83
N LEU A 13 -1.39 2.11 22.48
CA LEU A 13 -2.40 3.05 21.95
C LEU A 13 -2.05 4.52 22.20
N ALA A 14 -0.88 4.81 22.78
CA ALA A 14 -0.50 6.16 23.21
C ALA A 14 -0.60 7.22 22.09
N LYS A 15 -0.33 6.85 20.83
CA LYS A 15 -0.43 7.77 19.67
C LYS A 15 -1.87 8.02 19.25
N ALA A 16 -2.75 7.04 19.38
CA ALA A 16 -4.16 7.19 19.02
C ALA A 16 -4.87 8.23 19.91
N TYR A 17 -4.46 8.35 21.17
CA TYR A 17 -5.03 9.34 22.09
C TYR A 17 -4.42 10.75 21.98
N LYS A 18 -3.32 10.92 21.22
CA LYS A 18 -2.75 12.26 21.00
C LYS A 18 -3.60 13.06 20.02
N PRO A 19 -3.72 14.38 20.20
CA PRO A 19 -4.41 15.24 19.24
C PRO A 19 -3.71 15.19 17.88
N PRO A 20 -4.40 15.58 16.79
CA PRO A 20 -3.80 15.73 15.47
C PRO A 20 -2.59 16.67 15.51
N THR A 21 -1.56 16.34 14.78
CA THR A 21 -0.37 17.18 14.65
C THR A 21 -0.58 18.21 13.53
N LYS A 22 -0.06 19.43 13.72
CA LYS A 22 -0.11 20.43 12.65
C LYS A 22 0.57 19.88 11.39
N PRO A 23 -0.10 19.88 10.24
CA PRO A 23 0.48 19.43 9.00
C PRO A 23 1.61 20.38 8.56
N LYS A 24 2.54 19.86 7.76
CA LYS A 24 3.64 20.63 7.18
C LYS A 24 3.33 20.93 5.72
N TRP A 25 3.61 22.16 5.32
CA TRP A 25 3.48 22.63 3.94
C TRP A 25 4.85 22.66 3.25
N ALA A 26 4.85 22.51 1.93
CA ALA A 26 6.08 22.51 1.15
C ALA A 26 6.53 23.92 0.70
N SER A 27 5.65 24.93 0.80
CA SER A 27 5.86 26.30 0.29
C SER A 27 7.18 26.94 0.70
N ASP A 28 7.73 26.56 1.86
CA ASP A 28 8.97 27.14 2.39
C ASP A 28 10.20 26.22 2.17
N LYS A 29 10.07 25.16 1.37
CA LYS A 29 11.13 24.18 1.17
C LYS A 29 11.65 24.21 -0.25
N GLN A 30 12.98 24.15 -0.39
CA GLN A 30 13.61 23.91 -1.69
C GLN A 30 13.29 22.48 -2.14
N ILE A 31 13.08 22.32 -3.44
CA ILE A 31 12.80 21.03 -4.08
C ILE A 31 13.93 20.70 -5.04
N ASN A 32 14.63 19.60 -4.79
CA ASN A 32 15.73 19.12 -5.60
C ASN A 32 15.34 17.78 -6.23
N GLY A 33 15.84 17.48 -7.43
CA GLY A 33 15.67 16.19 -8.08
C GLY A 33 17.00 15.45 -8.19
N PHE A 34 16.96 14.13 -8.00
CA PHE A 34 18.13 13.26 -8.04
C PHE A 34 17.84 12.04 -8.91
N ASP A 35 18.88 11.50 -9.55
CA ASP A 35 18.82 10.27 -10.33
C ASP A 35 20.20 9.64 -10.45
N THR A 36 20.31 8.30 -10.57
CA THR A 36 21.57 7.61 -10.82
C THR A 36 21.53 6.80 -12.10
N GLU A 37 22.69 6.77 -12.80
CA GLU A 37 22.94 5.84 -13.88
C GLU A 37 23.92 4.76 -13.43
N THR A 38 23.55 3.51 -13.66
CA THR A 38 24.28 2.36 -13.13
C THR A 38 24.69 1.37 -14.20
N ALA A 39 25.84 0.74 -14.01
CA ALA A 39 26.31 -0.40 -14.80
C ALA A 39 26.77 -1.50 -13.86
N ASP A 40 26.25 -2.72 -14.05
CA ASP A 40 26.58 -3.90 -13.22
C ASP A 40 26.52 -3.66 -11.70
N GLY A 41 25.51 -2.89 -11.26
CA GLY A 41 25.31 -2.57 -9.85
C GLY A 41 26.21 -1.44 -9.30
N ASN A 42 27.00 -0.77 -10.14
CA ASN A 42 27.85 0.34 -9.75
C ASN A 42 27.38 1.66 -10.38
N ILE A 43 27.52 2.77 -9.65
CA ILE A 43 27.13 4.10 -10.11
C ILE A 43 28.25 4.69 -10.97
N PHE A 44 27.97 4.98 -12.22
CA PHE A 44 28.90 5.70 -13.10
C PHE A 44 28.51 7.18 -13.31
N MET A 45 27.29 7.55 -12.90
CA MET A 45 26.84 8.94 -12.92
C MET A 45 25.76 9.18 -11.87
N LEU A 46 25.88 10.25 -11.11
CA LEU A 46 24.86 10.78 -10.22
C LEU A 46 24.44 12.16 -10.75
N SER A 47 23.17 12.35 -11.03
CA SER A 47 22.61 13.60 -11.52
C SER A 47 21.79 14.31 -10.46
N VAL A 48 21.90 15.62 -10.38
CA VAL A 48 21.17 16.46 -9.44
C VAL A 48 20.64 17.71 -10.14
N ALA A 49 19.40 18.04 -9.90
CA ALA A 49 18.79 19.30 -10.29
C ALA A 49 18.41 20.09 -9.02
N TRP A 50 19.23 21.05 -8.65
CA TRP A 50 18.96 21.95 -7.53
C TRP A 50 17.80 22.89 -7.83
N GLU A 51 17.14 23.39 -6.80
CA GLU A 51 16.06 24.38 -6.95
C GLU A 51 16.54 25.60 -7.73
N GLY A 52 15.83 25.93 -8.83
CA GLY A 52 16.13 27.09 -9.66
C GLY A 52 17.38 27.00 -10.55
N GLU A 53 18.06 25.85 -10.55
CA GLU A 53 19.28 25.63 -11.34
C GLU A 53 19.06 24.56 -12.42
N ALA A 54 19.88 24.60 -13.47
CA ALA A 54 19.95 23.51 -14.43
C ALA A 54 20.56 22.26 -13.78
N GLY A 55 20.19 21.09 -14.28
CA GLY A 55 20.74 19.83 -13.81
C GLY A 55 22.27 19.78 -14.00
N GLU A 56 22.94 19.22 -13.00
CA GLU A 56 24.37 18.90 -13.02
C GLU A 56 24.57 17.41 -12.76
N TYR A 57 25.79 16.93 -12.88
CA TYR A 57 26.12 15.52 -12.65
C TYR A 57 27.52 15.37 -12.07
N ALA A 58 27.69 14.33 -11.24
CA ALA A 58 28.99 13.79 -10.85
C ALA A 58 29.33 12.59 -11.73
N GLU A 59 30.56 12.51 -12.18
CA GLU A 59 31.12 11.43 -12.99
C GLU A 59 32.61 11.30 -12.75
N ASN A 60 33.24 10.23 -13.19
CA ASN A 60 34.68 9.98 -13.08
C ASN A 60 35.27 9.50 -14.40
N ASN A 61 35.15 10.34 -15.47
CA ASN A 61 35.78 10.13 -16.79
C ASN A 61 35.59 8.71 -17.38
N GLY A 62 34.40 8.12 -17.20
CA GLY A 62 34.10 6.77 -17.66
C GLY A 62 34.42 5.67 -16.65
N GLU A 63 34.85 6.01 -15.46
CA GLU A 63 34.99 5.13 -14.31
C GLU A 63 33.77 5.29 -13.38
N PHE A 64 33.64 4.40 -12.40
CA PHE A 64 32.61 4.52 -11.38
C PHE A 64 32.85 5.73 -10.47
N VAL A 65 31.76 6.37 -10.02
CA VAL A 65 31.83 7.55 -9.17
C VAL A 65 32.40 7.17 -7.79
N PRO A 66 33.43 7.87 -7.29
CA PRO A 66 34.00 7.59 -5.97
C PRO A 66 33.00 7.81 -4.83
N SER A 67 33.09 7.02 -3.77
CA SER A 67 32.22 7.12 -2.58
C SER A 67 32.23 8.53 -1.94
N GLU A 68 33.39 9.18 -1.87
CA GLU A 68 33.53 10.55 -1.35
C GLU A 68 32.65 11.53 -2.17
N THR A 69 32.69 11.44 -3.49
CA THR A 69 31.86 12.27 -4.37
C THR A 69 30.36 11.98 -4.17
N LEU A 70 29.98 10.71 -4.00
CA LEU A 70 28.58 10.35 -3.72
C LEU A 70 28.11 10.94 -2.39
N TRP A 71 28.94 10.86 -1.33
CA TRP A 71 28.66 11.51 -0.05
C TRP A 71 28.47 13.01 -0.20
N ASP A 72 29.38 13.70 -0.92
CA ASP A 72 29.33 15.15 -1.13
C ASP A 72 28.02 15.61 -1.77
N TYR A 73 27.47 14.83 -2.71
CA TYR A 73 26.22 15.18 -3.38
C TYR A 73 24.99 14.90 -2.52
N ILE A 74 24.89 13.73 -1.87
CA ILE A 74 23.69 13.40 -1.08
C ILE A 74 23.62 14.14 0.26
N THR A 75 24.74 14.64 0.76
CA THR A 75 24.82 15.45 1.99
C THR A 75 25.09 16.93 1.73
N HIS A 76 25.07 17.35 0.46
CA HIS A 76 25.37 18.71 0.05
C HIS A 76 24.54 19.74 0.82
N LYS A 77 25.11 20.92 1.08
CA LYS A 77 24.44 21.99 1.84
C LYS A 77 23.07 22.39 1.27
N LYS A 78 22.87 22.34 -0.05
CA LYS A 78 21.58 22.59 -0.72
C LYS A 78 20.55 21.47 -0.49
N ALA A 79 20.99 20.28 -0.08
CA ALA A 79 20.09 19.16 0.24
C ALA A 79 19.59 19.22 1.69
N ARG A 80 20.23 20.01 2.55
CA ARG A 80 19.88 20.11 3.99
C ARG A 80 18.53 20.78 4.18
N GLY A 81 17.60 20.07 4.82
CA GLY A 81 16.25 20.55 5.08
C GLY A 81 15.34 20.69 3.86
N SER A 82 15.83 20.39 2.66
CA SER A 82 15.13 20.42 1.39
C SER A 82 14.32 19.15 1.16
N LEU A 83 13.43 19.17 0.17
CA LEU A 83 12.74 17.99 -0.37
C LEU A 83 13.61 17.45 -1.52
N ASN A 84 14.45 16.45 -1.22
CA ASN A 84 15.32 15.83 -2.22
C ASN A 84 14.59 14.63 -2.82
N MET A 85 14.09 14.80 -4.03
CA MET A 85 13.19 13.85 -4.68
C MET A 85 13.92 12.91 -5.62
N TRP A 86 13.55 11.64 -5.56
CA TRP A 86 13.99 10.57 -6.45
C TRP A 86 12.77 9.91 -7.09
N TYR A 87 12.97 9.19 -8.17
CA TYR A 87 11.90 8.41 -8.78
C TYR A 87 12.25 6.92 -8.70
N ASN A 88 11.55 6.18 -7.82
CA ASN A 88 11.88 4.81 -7.43
C ASN A 88 13.18 4.73 -6.60
N LEU A 89 13.26 5.57 -5.55
CA LEU A 89 14.41 5.64 -4.63
C LEU A 89 14.92 4.27 -4.15
N ASN A 90 14.08 3.25 -4.06
CA ASN A 90 14.53 1.93 -3.66
C ASN A 90 15.66 1.38 -4.53
N PHE A 91 15.59 1.60 -5.85
CA PHE A 91 16.64 1.15 -6.76
C PHE A 91 17.92 1.94 -6.50
N ASP A 92 17.84 3.26 -6.55
CA ASP A 92 19.00 4.15 -6.41
C ASP A 92 19.63 4.05 -5.03
N ALA A 93 18.82 3.99 -3.96
CA ALA A 93 19.31 3.84 -2.60
C ALA A 93 20.02 2.50 -2.38
N ASN A 94 19.51 1.40 -2.93
CA ASN A 94 20.19 0.11 -2.79
C ASN A 94 21.57 0.12 -3.46
N VAL A 95 21.69 0.66 -4.67
CA VAL A 95 22.97 0.76 -5.35
C VAL A 95 23.89 1.73 -4.61
N LEU A 96 23.38 2.89 -4.22
CA LEU A 96 24.14 3.91 -3.47
C LEU A 96 24.67 3.36 -2.15
N LEU A 97 23.82 2.74 -1.34
CA LEU A 97 24.20 2.19 -0.04
C LEU A 97 25.14 0.99 -0.17
N SER A 98 24.98 0.15 -1.19
CA SER A 98 25.95 -0.93 -1.48
C SER A 98 27.33 -0.42 -1.85
N HIS A 99 27.42 0.81 -2.37
CA HIS A 99 28.68 1.46 -2.71
C HIS A 99 29.31 2.20 -1.53
N LEU A 100 28.48 2.74 -0.62
CA LEU A 100 28.90 3.55 0.51
C LEU A 100 29.14 2.76 1.80
N LEU A 101 28.53 1.59 1.95
CA LEU A 101 28.54 0.83 3.19
C LEU A 101 29.25 -0.52 3.02
N THR A 102 29.87 -0.98 4.10
CA THR A 102 30.39 -2.35 4.18
C THR A 102 29.23 -3.35 4.30
N ASP A 103 29.47 -4.62 3.97
CA ASP A 103 28.46 -5.70 4.08
C ASP A 103 27.88 -5.79 5.51
N LYS A 104 28.72 -5.60 6.54
CA LYS A 104 28.29 -5.56 7.95
C LYS A 104 27.31 -4.40 8.21
N GLN A 105 27.61 -3.21 7.70
CA GLN A 105 26.77 -2.03 7.86
C GLN A 105 25.45 -2.17 7.09
N LEU A 106 25.47 -2.76 5.89
CA LEU A 106 24.27 -3.09 5.12
C LEU A 106 23.37 -4.07 5.87
N ALA A 107 23.94 -5.08 6.50
CA ALA A 107 23.20 -6.02 7.33
C ALA A 107 22.50 -5.34 8.51
N ILE A 108 23.22 -4.48 9.23
CA ILE A 108 22.64 -3.69 10.33
C ILE A 108 21.52 -2.80 9.80
N LEU A 109 21.74 -2.09 8.70
CA LEU A 109 20.74 -1.19 8.10
C LEU A 109 19.48 -1.96 7.69
N THR A 110 19.62 -3.13 7.08
CA THR A 110 18.50 -3.98 6.65
C THR A 110 17.67 -4.45 7.85
N THR A 111 18.30 -4.68 8.99
CA THR A 111 17.63 -5.23 10.17
C THR A 111 17.04 -4.14 11.06
N SER A 112 17.79 -3.05 11.30
CA SER A 112 17.41 -1.98 12.23
C SER A 112 16.85 -0.73 11.54
N ALA A 113 16.90 -0.69 10.20
CA ALA A 113 16.63 0.50 9.38
C ALA A 113 17.57 1.69 9.68
N ARG A 114 18.63 1.49 10.48
CA ARG A 114 19.55 2.54 10.90
C ARG A 114 20.97 2.00 11.09
N VAL A 115 21.97 2.76 10.66
CA VAL A 115 23.40 2.41 10.82
C VAL A 115 24.24 3.69 10.89
N GLU A 116 25.43 3.59 11.49
CA GLU A 116 26.45 4.63 11.47
C GLU A 116 27.60 4.23 10.52
N ALA A 117 28.00 5.12 9.64
CA ALA A 117 29.10 4.95 8.70
C ALA A 117 29.73 6.31 8.34
N ASP A 118 31.06 6.36 8.25
CA ASP A 118 31.83 7.53 7.80
C ASP A 118 31.47 8.86 8.46
N GLY A 119 31.06 8.83 9.76
CA GLY A 119 30.61 10.02 10.50
C GLY A 119 29.15 10.42 10.24
N TYR A 120 28.40 9.59 9.52
CA TYR A 120 26.99 9.80 9.25
C TYR A 120 26.11 8.76 9.96
N GLU A 121 24.98 9.22 10.49
CA GLU A 121 23.87 8.38 10.87
C GLU A 121 22.92 8.22 9.67
N ILE A 122 22.73 7.00 9.21
CA ILE A 122 21.92 6.67 8.04
C ILE A 122 20.65 5.95 8.50
N THR A 123 19.50 6.43 8.03
CA THR A 123 18.21 5.73 8.20
C THR A 123 17.62 5.47 6.82
N PHE A 124 17.30 4.22 6.50
CA PHE A 124 16.66 3.87 5.24
C PHE A 124 15.38 3.07 5.48
N ILE A 125 14.28 3.61 4.98
CA ILE A 125 12.98 2.94 4.97
C ILE A 125 12.60 2.71 3.50
N PRO A 126 12.72 1.47 2.99
CA PRO A 126 12.41 1.14 1.61
C PRO A 126 11.04 1.64 1.17
N GLY A 127 10.95 2.23 -0.03
CA GLY A 127 9.72 2.81 -0.57
C GLY A 127 9.27 4.12 0.07
N LYS A 128 10.07 4.70 0.99
CA LYS A 128 9.71 5.94 1.68
C LYS A 128 10.80 7.00 1.62
N PHE A 129 11.93 6.75 2.28
CA PHE A 129 13.01 7.73 2.36
C PHE A 129 14.35 7.12 2.74
N LEU A 130 15.42 7.81 2.32
CA LEU A 130 16.77 7.69 2.84
C LEU A 130 17.13 8.99 3.58
N LYS A 131 17.51 8.90 4.85
CA LYS A 131 17.89 10.04 5.67
C LYS A 131 19.36 9.89 6.09
N VAL A 132 20.13 10.93 5.88
CA VAL A 132 21.54 11.01 6.29
C VAL A 132 21.70 12.20 7.23
N ARG A 133 22.29 11.96 8.39
CA ARG A 133 22.55 12.97 9.41
C ARG A 133 24.04 13.00 9.74
N ASP A 134 24.68 14.16 9.67
CA ASP A 134 26.08 14.34 10.03
C ASP A 134 26.28 14.47 11.56
N GLU A 135 27.53 14.44 12.03
CA GLU A 135 27.91 14.60 13.43
C GLU A 135 27.50 15.95 14.04
N HIS A 136 27.27 16.96 13.20
CA HIS A 136 26.81 18.29 13.62
C HIS A 136 25.28 18.38 13.71
N GLY A 137 24.56 17.29 13.40
CA GLY A 137 23.12 17.22 13.42
C GLY A 137 22.42 17.74 12.16
N ASN A 138 23.17 18.15 11.11
CA ASN A 138 22.56 18.51 9.82
C ASN A 138 21.96 17.27 9.16
N THR A 139 20.80 17.43 8.59
CA THR A 139 20.04 16.31 8.02
C THR A 139 19.70 16.56 6.56
N CYS A 140 20.00 15.58 5.71
CA CYS A 140 19.52 15.47 4.34
C CYS A 140 18.54 14.29 4.27
N THR A 141 17.33 14.53 3.79
CA THR A 141 16.33 13.47 3.62
C THR A 141 15.95 13.40 2.16
N HIS A 142 16.06 12.21 1.60
CA HIS A 142 15.78 11.87 0.21
C HIS A 142 14.49 11.05 0.17
N TYR A 143 13.56 11.39 -0.72
CA TYR A 143 12.21 10.84 -0.75
C TYR A 143 11.90 10.17 -2.08
N ASP A 144 11.04 9.16 -2.07
CA ASP A 144 10.55 8.50 -3.27
C ASP A 144 9.27 9.17 -3.79
N ALA A 145 9.37 9.80 -4.97
CA ALA A 145 8.22 10.41 -5.64
C ALA A 145 7.33 9.39 -6.35
N SER A 146 7.86 8.23 -6.77
CA SER A 146 7.15 7.30 -7.66
C SER A 146 5.82 6.81 -7.11
N GLN A 147 5.73 6.63 -5.80
CA GLN A 147 4.53 6.18 -5.10
C GLN A 147 3.33 7.15 -5.21
N PHE A 148 3.55 8.40 -5.61
CA PHE A 148 2.49 9.40 -5.80
C PHE A 148 1.95 9.46 -7.23
N PHE A 149 2.59 8.78 -8.17
CA PHE A 149 2.23 8.86 -9.59
C PHE A 149 1.77 7.52 -10.17
N TYR A 150 2.05 6.40 -9.51
CA TYR A 150 1.67 5.02 -9.90
C TYR A 150 2.02 4.63 -11.34
N THR A 151 3.09 5.22 -11.92
CA THR A 151 3.51 4.95 -13.29
C THR A 151 5.02 5.22 -13.45
N SER A 152 5.59 5.00 -14.63
CA SER A 152 7.01 5.34 -14.90
C SER A 152 7.22 6.86 -14.94
N LEU A 153 8.46 7.30 -14.67
CA LEU A 153 8.83 8.73 -14.73
C LEU A 153 8.44 9.37 -16.07
N ASP A 154 8.65 8.68 -17.19
CA ASP A 154 8.31 9.20 -18.52
C ASP A 154 6.79 9.43 -18.67
N LYS A 155 5.97 8.45 -18.27
CA LYS A 155 4.51 8.57 -18.32
C LYS A 155 4.01 9.66 -17.35
N ALA A 156 4.57 9.74 -16.14
CA ALA A 156 4.23 10.77 -15.17
C ALA A 156 4.59 12.17 -15.69
N ALA A 157 5.80 12.36 -16.21
CA ALA A 157 6.25 13.64 -16.75
C ALA A 157 5.44 14.08 -17.97
N LYS A 158 5.08 13.17 -18.87
CA LYS A 158 4.18 13.47 -20.00
C LYS A 158 2.80 13.92 -19.50
N LYS A 159 2.23 13.22 -18.54
CA LYS A 159 0.89 13.51 -17.99
C LYS A 159 0.85 14.81 -17.19
N TRP A 160 1.89 15.08 -16.38
CA TRP A 160 1.90 16.19 -15.43
C TRP A 160 2.60 17.45 -15.95
N LEU A 161 3.64 17.31 -16.77
CA LEU A 161 4.48 18.40 -17.23
C LEU A 161 4.37 18.67 -18.73
N ASN A 162 3.66 17.83 -19.49
CA ASN A 162 3.69 17.82 -20.96
C ASN A 162 5.12 17.67 -21.51
N LYS A 163 5.99 16.99 -20.77
CA LYS A 163 7.39 16.72 -21.10
C LYS A 163 7.63 15.22 -20.96
N GLY A 164 8.61 14.67 -21.65
CA GLY A 164 9.02 13.26 -21.52
C GLY A 164 10.52 13.12 -21.32
N LYS A 165 10.92 11.90 -20.98
CA LYS A 165 12.34 11.52 -20.97
C LYS A 165 12.93 11.73 -22.35
N ARG A 166 14.24 11.95 -22.38
CA ARG A 166 14.96 12.08 -23.64
C ARG A 166 15.05 10.73 -24.34
N SER A 167 14.67 10.68 -25.61
CA SER A 167 14.76 9.48 -26.43
C SER A 167 16.19 9.22 -26.94
N GLY A 168 16.49 7.98 -27.32
CA GLY A 168 17.73 7.62 -28.01
C GLY A 168 18.83 6.97 -27.14
N ILE A 169 18.58 6.77 -25.85
CA ILE A 169 19.44 5.97 -24.96
C ILE A 169 18.72 4.68 -24.59
N ASP A 170 19.40 3.55 -24.82
CA ASP A 170 18.94 2.23 -24.44
C ASP A 170 19.65 1.79 -23.15
N THR A 171 19.01 2.02 -22.02
CA THR A 171 19.55 1.71 -20.69
C THR A 171 19.75 0.21 -20.45
N SER A 172 19.06 -0.66 -21.21
CA SER A 172 19.26 -2.12 -21.13
C SER A 172 20.68 -2.55 -21.54
N LYS A 173 21.40 -1.67 -22.23
CA LYS A 173 22.77 -1.87 -22.69
C LYS A 173 23.84 -1.38 -21.70
N PHE A 174 23.45 -0.83 -20.54
CA PHE A 174 24.40 -0.34 -19.54
C PHE A 174 25.12 -1.48 -18.78
N GLY A 175 24.47 -2.64 -18.63
CA GLY A 175 25.08 -3.84 -18.03
C GLY A 175 25.90 -4.68 -19.02
N LYS A 176 26.74 -5.57 -18.46
CA LYS A 176 27.58 -6.60 -19.12
C LYS A 176 29.00 -6.14 -19.51
N LYS A 177 29.90 -6.17 -18.54
CA LYS A 177 31.34 -6.20 -18.76
C LYS A 177 32.08 -7.06 -17.72
N ASP A 178 33.23 -7.64 -18.12
CA ASP A 178 34.04 -8.54 -17.27
C ASP A 178 34.89 -7.80 -16.21
N GLU A 179 35.00 -6.46 -16.30
CA GLU A 179 35.81 -5.62 -15.40
C GLU A 179 34.91 -4.75 -14.50
N LYS A 180 35.07 -4.88 -13.19
CA LYS A 180 34.25 -4.19 -12.16
C LYS A 180 34.52 -2.68 -12.00
N SER A 181 35.54 -2.14 -12.65
CA SER A 181 36.01 -0.75 -12.43
C SER A 181 35.68 0.24 -13.54
N SER A 182 35.17 -0.20 -14.69
CA SER A 182 34.91 0.67 -15.83
C SER A 182 33.58 0.40 -16.51
N VAL A 183 33.04 1.41 -17.16
CA VAL A 183 31.82 1.29 -17.96
C VAL A 183 32.10 0.63 -19.31
N ASN A 184 31.07 0.08 -19.95
CA ASN A 184 31.18 -0.60 -21.24
C ASN A 184 31.29 0.36 -22.44
N ASP A 185 31.63 -0.19 -23.61
CA ASP A 185 31.85 0.60 -24.84
C ASP A 185 30.59 1.32 -25.31
N TYR A 186 29.40 0.79 -25.04
CA TYR A 186 28.15 1.49 -25.35
C TYR A 186 28.02 2.79 -24.57
N ILE A 187 28.30 2.78 -23.27
CA ILE A 187 28.27 3.95 -22.39
C ILE A 187 29.30 4.97 -22.87
N LEU A 188 30.55 4.54 -23.11
CA LEU A 188 31.61 5.44 -23.60
C LEU A 188 31.25 6.08 -24.95
N LYS A 189 30.73 5.29 -25.88
CA LYS A 189 30.31 5.79 -27.20
C LYS A 189 29.19 6.82 -27.13
N HIS A 190 28.28 6.64 -26.18
CA HIS A 190 27.09 7.50 -26.02
C HIS A 190 27.22 8.50 -24.88
N TRP A 191 28.39 8.66 -24.28
CA TRP A 191 28.66 9.43 -23.07
C TRP A 191 28.02 10.82 -23.03
N PHE A 192 28.20 11.61 -24.11
CA PHE A 192 27.59 12.93 -24.19
C PHE A 192 26.05 12.92 -24.19
N ALA A 193 25.45 11.93 -24.83
CA ALA A 193 24.00 11.79 -24.85
C ALA A 193 23.47 11.31 -23.50
N ILE A 194 24.20 10.40 -22.83
CA ILE A 194 23.86 9.91 -21.49
C ILE A 194 23.91 11.03 -20.45
N ARG A 195 24.94 11.87 -20.47
CA ARG A 195 25.03 13.07 -19.61
C ARG A 195 23.79 13.97 -19.73
N LYS A 196 23.32 14.20 -20.95
CA LYS A 196 22.11 15.00 -21.19
C LYS A 196 20.84 14.28 -20.76
N TYR A 197 20.80 12.97 -20.92
CA TYR A 197 19.70 12.12 -20.49
C TYR A 197 19.55 12.16 -18.96
N ALA A 198 20.61 11.86 -18.23
CA ALA A 198 20.66 11.85 -16.79
C ALA A 198 20.27 13.20 -16.14
N LYS A 199 20.76 14.31 -16.70
CA LYS A 199 20.34 15.66 -16.25
C LYS A 199 18.86 15.89 -16.40
N VAL A 200 18.28 15.49 -17.53
CA VAL A 200 16.85 15.66 -17.78
C VAL A 200 16.02 14.83 -16.81
N ASP A 201 16.46 13.62 -16.47
CA ASP A 201 15.75 12.78 -15.51
C ASP A 201 15.70 13.42 -14.12
N ALA A 202 16.81 13.93 -13.60
CA ALA A 202 16.84 14.69 -12.35
C ALA A 202 15.96 15.96 -12.40
N GLU A 203 15.99 16.72 -13.52
CA GLU A 203 15.13 17.89 -13.71
C GLU A 203 13.64 17.51 -13.74
N LEU A 204 13.28 16.42 -14.43
CA LEU A 204 11.90 15.92 -14.48
C LEU A 204 11.39 15.51 -13.10
N VAL A 205 12.19 14.84 -12.28
CA VAL A 205 11.81 14.45 -10.92
C VAL A 205 11.54 15.69 -10.06
N ARG A 206 12.44 16.70 -10.09
CA ARG A 206 12.25 17.98 -9.40
C ARG A 206 10.97 18.68 -9.84
N ASP A 207 10.81 18.88 -11.15
CA ASP A 207 9.71 19.63 -11.73
C ASP A 207 8.37 18.93 -11.50
N LEU A 208 8.37 17.59 -11.55
CA LEU A 208 7.20 16.77 -11.27
C LEU A 208 6.71 16.95 -9.83
N TRP A 209 7.63 16.95 -8.87
CA TRP A 209 7.25 17.17 -7.47
C TRP A 209 6.82 18.62 -7.21
N LYS A 210 7.44 19.60 -7.86
CA LYS A 210 6.99 21.02 -7.82
C LYS A 210 5.56 21.17 -8.32
N GLU A 211 5.22 20.52 -9.42
CA GLU A 211 3.85 20.55 -9.94
C GLU A 211 2.86 19.83 -9.02
N ALA A 212 3.27 18.74 -8.37
CA ALA A 212 2.44 18.06 -7.38
C ALA A 212 2.18 18.95 -6.15
N VAL A 213 3.20 19.63 -5.63
CA VAL A 213 3.07 20.61 -4.53
C VAL A 213 2.11 21.73 -4.91
N LYS A 214 2.31 22.34 -6.08
CA LYS A 214 1.43 23.41 -6.58
C LYS A 214 -0.03 22.93 -6.67
N THR A 215 -0.25 21.73 -7.22
CA THR A 215 -1.58 21.13 -7.32
C THR A 215 -2.19 20.89 -5.94
N GLY A 216 -1.38 20.44 -4.97
CA GLY A 216 -1.81 20.25 -3.59
C GLY A 216 -2.20 21.56 -2.91
N GLU A 217 -1.43 22.64 -3.09
CA GLU A 217 -1.75 23.97 -2.56
C GLU A 217 -3.06 24.51 -3.13
N GLU A 218 -3.32 24.31 -4.42
CA GLU A 218 -4.59 24.69 -5.06
C GLU A 218 -5.79 23.91 -4.49
N LEU A 219 -5.58 22.74 -3.91
CA LEU A 219 -6.60 21.88 -3.30
C LEU A 219 -6.61 21.91 -1.77
N ASP A 220 -5.86 22.83 -1.16
CA ASP A 220 -5.71 22.90 0.29
C ASP A 220 -5.20 21.60 0.92
N ILE A 221 -4.25 20.93 0.24
CA ILE A 221 -3.61 19.66 0.65
C ILE A 221 -2.17 19.93 1.11
N PRO A 222 -1.81 19.61 2.37
CA PRO A 222 -0.46 19.84 2.88
C PRO A 222 0.54 18.80 2.35
N MET A 223 1.41 19.24 1.43
CA MET A 223 2.40 18.42 0.72
C MET A 223 3.81 18.47 1.33
N GLY A 224 3.96 18.84 2.59
CA GLY A 224 5.23 19.25 3.18
C GLY A 224 6.25 18.14 3.45
N LEU A 225 5.85 16.88 3.56
CA LEU A 225 6.74 15.73 3.77
C LEU A 225 6.24 14.52 2.97
N PRO A 226 6.92 14.16 1.88
CA PRO A 226 6.50 13.08 0.99
C PRO A 226 6.96 11.69 1.44
N PHE A 227 6.71 11.32 2.70
CA PHE A 227 7.12 10.01 3.20
C PHE A 227 6.36 8.84 2.57
N SER A 228 5.06 9.02 2.31
CA SER A 228 4.19 8.04 1.64
C SER A 228 2.82 8.63 1.35
N THR A 229 2.05 8.00 0.47
CA THR A 229 0.65 8.36 0.21
C THR A 229 -0.20 8.28 1.48
N GLY A 230 0.06 7.29 2.34
CA GLY A 230 -0.58 7.20 3.65
C GLY A 230 -0.22 8.36 4.58
N TYR A 231 1.03 8.87 4.56
CA TYR A 231 1.39 10.06 5.33
C TYR A 231 0.71 11.32 4.77
N LEU A 232 0.56 11.42 3.45
CA LEU A 232 -0.20 12.51 2.83
C LEU A 232 -1.66 12.50 3.29
N ALA A 233 -2.30 11.33 3.30
CA ALA A 233 -3.67 11.17 3.81
C ALA A 233 -3.77 11.56 5.30
N GLU A 234 -2.78 11.16 6.13
CA GLU A 234 -2.71 11.58 7.54
C GLU A 234 -2.56 13.10 7.68
N SER A 235 -1.70 13.72 6.86
CA SER A 235 -1.52 15.18 6.86
C SER A 235 -2.79 15.90 6.48
N TYR A 236 -3.52 15.38 5.50
CA TYR A 236 -4.82 15.90 5.08
C TYR A 236 -5.88 15.77 6.19
N LEU A 237 -5.99 14.60 6.81
CA LEU A 237 -6.88 14.37 7.96
C LEU A 237 -6.57 15.32 9.11
N ASN A 238 -5.30 15.48 9.46
CA ASN A 238 -4.86 16.41 10.51
C ASN A 238 -5.17 17.89 10.17
N HIS A 239 -5.25 18.22 8.87
CA HIS A 239 -5.62 19.56 8.41
C HIS A 239 -7.13 19.78 8.44
N LYS A 240 -7.91 18.81 8.00
CA LYS A 240 -9.38 18.89 7.93
C LYS A 240 -10.07 18.71 9.28
N MET A 241 -9.48 17.91 10.17
CA MET A 241 -10.11 17.50 11.42
C MET A 241 -9.27 17.96 12.63
N PRO A 242 -9.70 18.99 13.34
CA PRO A 242 -9.02 19.47 14.55
C PRO A 242 -9.10 18.46 15.70
N GLU A 243 -10.12 17.60 15.70
CA GLU A 243 -10.32 16.53 16.66
C GLU A 243 -10.47 15.18 15.93
N LYS A 244 -9.89 14.14 16.50
CA LYS A 244 -10.00 12.77 15.99
C LYS A 244 -11.21 12.07 16.60
N PRO A 245 -11.82 11.10 15.90
CA PRO A 245 -12.78 10.19 16.50
C PRO A 245 -12.17 9.47 17.70
N GLY A 246 -12.96 9.26 18.74
CA GLY A 246 -12.55 8.46 19.88
C GLY A 246 -12.50 6.97 19.54
N ILE A 247 -11.87 6.16 20.41
CA ILE A 247 -11.78 4.70 20.21
C ILE A 247 -13.04 3.99 20.78
N GLY A 248 -13.80 4.68 21.63
CA GLY A 248 -14.92 4.07 22.37
C GLY A 248 -14.45 3.28 23.62
N PRO A 249 -15.32 2.46 24.23
CA PRO A 249 -14.98 1.62 25.36
C PRO A 249 -13.87 0.61 25.05
N LYS A 250 -12.93 0.39 25.98
CA LYS A 250 -11.76 -0.47 25.74
C LYS A 250 -12.14 -1.90 25.36
N ASP A 251 -13.09 -2.50 26.07
CA ASP A 251 -13.50 -3.90 25.80
C ASP A 251 -14.20 -4.02 24.45
N MET A 252 -15.00 -3.03 24.06
CA MET A 252 -15.57 -2.96 22.71
C MET A 252 -14.45 -2.84 21.66
N ALA A 253 -13.46 -2.00 21.90
CA ALA A 253 -12.32 -1.84 20.98
C ALA A 253 -11.49 -3.13 20.84
N ASN A 254 -11.38 -3.95 21.89
CA ASN A 254 -10.78 -5.28 21.81
C ASN A 254 -11.54 -6.19 20.85
N LEU A 255 -12.87 -6.29 20.99
CA LEU A 255 -13.72 -7.05 20.06
C LEU A 255 -13.66 -6.51 18.64
N ALA A 256 -13.65 -5.19 18.49
CA ALA A 256 -13.49 -4.53 17.19
C ALA A 256 -12.17 -4.92 16.51
N TRP A 257 -11.07 -4.96 17.26
CA TRP A 257 -9.77 -5.36 16.72
C TRP A 257 -9.70 -6.86 16.40
N ASP A 258 -10.27 -7.71 17.25
CA ASP A 258 -10.39 -9.16 16.99
C ASP A 258 -11.21 -9.46 15.73
N SER A 259 -12.24 -8.65 15.46
CA SER A 259 -13.06 -8.77 14.26
C SER A 259 -12.38 -8.23 13.00
N TYR A 260 -11.33 -7.39 13.15
CA TYR A 260 -10.64 -6.78 12.02
C TYR A 260 -9.95 -7.81 11.14
N LYS A 261 -10.32 -7.82 9.87
CA LYS A 261 -9.68 -8.59 8.79
C LYS A 261 -9.50 -7.66 7.59
N GLY A 262 -8.49 -7.90 6.76
CA GLY A 262 -8.29 -7.16 5.50
C GLY A 262 -9.38 -7.42 4.45
N GLY A 263 -9.18 -6.94 3.24
CA GLY A 263 -10.07 -7.22 2.10
C GLY A 263 -10.13 -8.70 1.77
N ARG A 264 -11.26 -9.14 1.20
CA ARG A 264 -11.45 -10.51 0.73
C ARG A 264 -10.70 -10.71 -0.58
N PHE A 265 -9.83 -11.73 -0.63
CA PHE A 265 -9.18 -12.20 -1.84
C PHE A 265 -9.36 -13.70 -1.90
N GLU A 266 -10.28 -14.15 -2.75
CA GLU A 266 -10.61 -15.56 -2.87
C GLU A 266 -10.84 -15.92 -4.33
N ILE A 267 -10.38 -17.12 -4.72
CA ILE A 267 -10.49 -17.65 -6.06
C ILE A 267 -11.22 -18.97 -6.00
N PHE A 268 -12.24 -19.08 -6.80
CA PHE A 268 -13.06 -20.29 -6.90
C PHE A 268 -12.77 -21.08 -8.18
N LYS A 269 -12.36 -20.40 -9.27
CA LYS A 269 -12.01 -21.02 -10.55
C LYS A 269 -10.64 -20.53 -11.03
N ARG A 270 -9.84 -21.42 -11.66
CA ARG A 270 -8.50 -21.12 -12.15
C ARG A 270 -8.29 -21.65 -13.57
N GLY A 271 -7.24 -21.15 -14.23
CA GLY A 271 -6.90 -21.47 -15.61
C GLY A 271 -7.69 -20.63 -16.58
N ASP A 272 -8.01 -21.20 -17.73
CA ASP A 272 -8.94 -20.62 -18.69
C ASP A 272 -10.35 -20.75 -18.14
N VAL A 273 -10.93 -19.62 -17.74
CA VAL A 273 -12.26 -19.60 -17.12
C VAL A 273 -13.34 -19.13 -18.09
N GLY A 274 -12.99 -18.89 -19.37
CA GLY A 274 -13.90 -18.41 -20.39
C GLY A 274 -14.31 -16.97 -20.18
N LYS A 275 -15.48 -16.61 -20.73
CA LYS A 275 -16.00 -15.23 -20.64
C LYS A 275 -16.46 -14.87 -19.23
N VAL A 276 -15.98 -13.73 -18.74
CA VAL A 276 -16.30 -13.19 -17.43
C VAL A 276 -16.83 -11.75 -17.53
N ALA A 277 -17.55 -11.34 -16.47
CA ALA A 277 -17.90 -9.97 -16.16
C ALA A 277 -17.25 -9.56 -14.84
N GLY A 278 -16.80 -8.31 -14.75
CA GLY A 278 -16.13 -7.75 -13.58
C GLY A 278 -16.87 -6.52 -13.04
N PRO A 279 -17.98 -6.68 -12.30
CA PRO A 279 -18.57 -5.57 -11.56
C PRO A 279 -17.69 -5.20 -10.35
N ASP A 280 -17.58 -3.88 -10.08
CA ASP A 280 -16.70 -3.29 -9.07
C ASP A 280 -17.42 -2.21 -8.27
N ILE A 281 -17.06 -2.04 -7.00
CA ILE A 281 -17.66 -1.01 -6.14
C ILE A 281 -16.82 0.27 -6.21
N ASN A 282 -17.41 1.36 -6.69
CA ASN A 282 -16.75 2.65 -6.77
C ASN A 282 -16.27 3.15 -5.41
N SER A 283 -14.94 3.15 -5.19
CA SER A 283 -14.31 3.63 -3.94
C SER A 283 -14.93 3.00 -2.68
N ALA A 284 -15.04 1.68 -2.64
CA ALA A 284 -15.74 0.92 -1.61
C ALA A 284 -15.33 1.28 -0.17
N TYR A 285 -14.04 1.35 0.15
CA TYR A 285 -13.57 1.74 1.48
C TYR A 285 -13.90 3.20 1.86
N PRO A 286 -13.66 4.20 1.00
CA PRO A 286 -14.11 5.56 1.23
C PRO A 286 -15.62 5.66 1.48
N ASN A 287 -16.44 4.92 0.73
CA ASN A 287 -17.89 4.90 0.91
C ASN A 287 -18.29 4.46 2.33
N VAL A 288 -17.82 3.30 2.75
CA VAL A 288 -18.13 2.84 4.12
C VAL A 288 -17.58 3.81 5.15
N PHE A 289 -16.38 4.37 4.91
CA PHE A 289 -15.74 5.29 5.84
C PHE A 289 -16.56 6.59 6.04
N SER A 290 -17.17 7.14 4.98
CA SER A 290 -17.99 8.36 5.06
C SER A 290 -19.22 8.18 5.95
N MET A 291 -19.76 6.97 6.01
CA MET A 291 -20.99 6.65 6.76
C MET A 291 -20.74 6.27 8.22
N LEU A 292 -19.48 6.16 8.68
CA LEU A 292 -19.22 5.71 10.04
C LEU A 292 -19.19 6.85 11.05
N PRO A 293 -19.87 6.70 12.19
CA PRO A 293 -19.88 7.68 13.26
C PRO A 293 -18.57 7.65 14.08
N ASP A 294 -18.37 8.69 14.86
CA ASP A 294 -17.39 8.66 15.96
C ASP A 294 -17.88 7.68 17.04
N PRO A 295 -17.20 6.55 17.28
CA PRO A 295 -17.66 5.55 18.24
C PRO A 295 -17.75 6.08 19.68
N LYS A 296 -17.12 7.21 20.01
CA LYS A 296 -17.26 7.89 21.29
C LYS A 296 -18.65 8.51 21.47
N THR A 297 -19.35 8.82 20.40
CA THR A 297 -20.66 9.47 20.42
C THR A 297 -21.83 8.48 20.41
N LEU A 298 -21.54 7.19 20.27
CA LEU A 298 -22.52 6.13 20.38
C LEU A 298 -22.76 5.74 21.84
N ARG A 299 -23.96 5.31 22.14
CA ARG A 299 -24.29 4.64 23.40
C ARG A 299 -23.96 3.15 23.25
N TRP A 300 -22.98 2.68 24.00
CA TRP A 300 -22.53 1.29 23.96
C TRP A 300 -23.10 0.47 25.12
N GLU A 301 -23.60 -0.73 24.82
CA GLU A 301 -24.08 -1.70 25.78
C GLU A 301 -23.40 -3.03 25.57
N ARG A 302 -22.94 -3.66 26.67
CA ARG A 302 -22.39 -5.02 26.63
C ARG A 302 -23.47 -5.99 27.03
N GLU A 303 -23.74 -6.96 26.18
CA GLU A 303 -24.79 -7.97 26.41
C GLU A 303 -24.27 -9.38 26.13
N GLN A 304 -24.12 -10.20 27.21
CA GLN A 304 -23.63 -11.57 27.08
C GLN A 304 -24.73 -12.57 26.73
N SER A 305 -26.00 -12.17 26.83
CA SER A 305 -27.18 -13.01 26.56
C SER A 305 -28.16 -12.37 25.58
N ALA A 306 -27.62 -11.49 24.68
CA ALA A 306 -28.43 -10.86 23.66
C ALA A 306 -29.09 -11.91 22.75
N ASN A 307 -30.36 -11.71 22.44
CA ASN A 307 -31.03 -12.48 21.41
C ASN A 307 -30.79 -11.86 20.01
N ILE A 308 -31.15 -12.60 18.97
CA ILE A 308 -30.99 -12.16 17.58
C ILE A 308 -31.66 -10.81 17.32
N GLU A 309 -32.86 -10.59 17.87
CA GLU A 309 -33.61 -9.35 17.71
C GLU A 309 -32.86 -8.14 18.30
N ALA A 310 -32.26 -8.29 19.49
CA ALA A 310 -31.47 -7.23 20.11
C ALA A 310 -30.21 -6.91 19.27
N ILE A 311 -29.53 -7.94 18.74
CA ILE A 311 -28.35 -7.76 17.87
C ILE A 311 -28.77 -7.10 16.56
N SER A 312 -29.88 -7.50 15.96
CA SER A 312 -30.38 -6.92 14.70
C SER A 312 -30.78 -5.46 14.86
N ASN A 313 -31.44 -5.11 15.98
CA ASN A 313 -31.93 -3.75 16.24
C ASN A 313 -30.87 -2.72 16.63
N ALA A 314 -29.65 -3.14 16.96
CA ALA A 314 -28.56 -2.22 17.22
C ALA A 314 -28.09 -1.58 15.90
N ASP A 315 -27.64 -0.32 15.94
CA ASP A 315 -27.10 0.36 14.76
C ASP A 315 -25.71 -0.19 14.41
N TYR A 316 -24.87 -0.43 15.41
CA TYR A 316 -23.51 -0.98 15.28
C TYR A 316 -23.29 -2.10 16.30
N GLY A 317 -22.28 -2.94 16.09
CA GLY A 317 -21.93 -3.93 17.10
C GLY A 317 -20.84 -4.92 16.68
N PHE A 318 -20.34 -5.62 17.69
CA PHE A 318 -19.38 -6.70 17.54
C PHE A 318 -19.88 -7.92 18.31
N VAL A 319 -19.82 -9.06 17.68
CA VAL A 319 -20.36 -10.31 18.22
C VAL A 319 -19.26 -11.35 18.25
N LYS A 320 -18.99 -11.90 19.43
CA LYS A 320 -18.09 -13.03 19.63
C LYS A 320 -18.92 -14.29 19.79
N ILE A 321 -18.74 -15.25 18.91
CA ILE A 321 -19.52 -16.48 18.80
C ILE A 321 -18.63 -17.69 18.63
N THR A 322 -19.11 -18.83 19.10
CA THR A 322 -18.70 -20.16 18.59
C THR A 322 -19.71 -20.57 17.54
N VAL A 323 -19.30 -20.89 16.33
CA VAL A 323 -20.18 -21.09 15.17
C VAL A 323 -19.80 -22.31 14.35
N THR A 324 -20.85 -23.01 13.86
CA THR A 324 -20.78 -24.02 12.79
C THR A 324 -21.52 -23.46 11.58
N THR A 325 -20.87 -23.44 10.40
CA THR A 325 -21.46 -22.94 9.16
C THR A 325 -21.87 -24.07 8.22
N ASP A 326 -22.85 -23.79 7.36
CA ASP A 326 -23.29 -24.73 6.31
C ASP A 326 -22.13 -25.07 5.37
N SER A 327 -21.62 -26.29 5.49
CA SER A 327 -20.49 -26.80 4.72
C SER A 327 -20.83 -27.07 3.25
N SER A 328 -22.12 -27.07 2.87
CA SER A 328 -22.56 -27.24 1.49
C SER A 328 -22.36 -25.99 0.63
N ARG A 329 -22.15 -24.83 1.25
CA ARG A 329 -21.95 -23.54 0.56
C ARG A 329 -20.55 -23.40 0.02
N THR A 330 -20.44 -23.03 -1.23
CA THR A 330 -19.14 -22.75 -1.90
C THR A 330 -18.50 -21.46 -1.36
N ILE A 331 -19.33 -20.44 -1.06
CA ILE A 331 -18.87 -19.13 -0.59
C ILE A 331 -19.27 -18.93 0.87
N GLN A 332 -18.29 -19.03 1.75
CA GLN A 332 -18.51 -18.93 3.21
C GLN A 332 -18.53 -17.47 3.69
N PRO A 333 -19.36 -17.13 4.70
CA PRO A 333 -19.53 -15.75 5.18
C PRO A 333 -18.36 -15.25 6.04
N PHE A 334 -17.67 -16.15 6.76
CA PHE A 334 -16.74 -15.78 7.81
C PHE A 334 -15.28 -16.01 7.41
N GLY A 335 -14.49 -14.95 7.45
CA GLY A 335 -13.05 -15.05 7.24
C GLY A 335 -12.31 -15.39 8.54
N VAL A 336 -11.41 -16.36 8.46
CA VAL A 336 -10.49 -16.73 9.55
C VAL A 336 -9.05 -16.73 9.06
N LYS A 337 -8.10 -16.53 9.98
CA LYS A 337 -6.69 -16.60 9.62
C LYS A 337 -6.18 -18.03 9.78
N VAL A 338 -5.64 -18.56 8.69
CA VAL A 338 -4.97 -19.86 8.63
C VAL A 338 -3.57 -19.63 8.09
N ASP A 339 -2.55 -19.96 8.86
CA ASP A 339 -1.14 -19.71 8.51
C ASP A 339 -0.84 -18.24 8.14
N GLY A 340 -1.42 -17.30 8.90
CA GLY A 340 -1.27 -15.86 8.69
C GLY A 340 -2.00 -15.29 7.46
N LYS A 341 -2.74 -16.12 6.72
CA LYS A 341 -3.54 -15.72 5.55
C LYS A 341 -5.02 -15.76 5.86
N LEU A 342 -5.76 -14.75 5.38
CA LEU A 342 -7.21 -14.72 5.46
C LEU A 342 -7.79 -15.77 4.50
N LYS A 343 -8.60 -16.69 5.03
CA LYS A 343 -9.30 -17.74 4.29
C LYS A 343 -10.76 -17.81 4.76
N TYR A 344 -11.62 -18.39 3.94
CA TYR A 344 -13.06 -18.55 4.21
C TYR A 344 -13.45 -20.03 4.11
N PRO A 345 -13.00 -20.88 5.05
CA PRO A 345 -13.43 -22.29 5.10
C PRO A 345 -14.82 -22.41 5.73
N ALA A 346 -15.50 -23.52 5.50
CA ALA A 346 -16.57 -23.95 6.39
C ALA A 346 -16.02 -24.10 7.81
N LEU A 347 -16.77 -23.63 8.79
CA LEU A 347 -16.38 -23.62 10.20
C LEU A 347 -17.15 -24.69 10.98
N GLU A 348 -16.47 -25.37 11.89
CA GLU A 348 -17.04 -26.35 12.81
C GLU A 348 -16.64 -25.96 14.24
N GLU A 349 -17.63 -25.64 15.09
CA GLU A 349 -17.43 -25.17 16.47
C GLU A 349 -16.30 -24.16 16.66
N LYS A 350 -16.18 -23.21 15.71
CA LYS A 350 -15.10 -22.24 15.70
C LYS A 350 -15.46 -20.96 16.42
N GLU A 351 -14.64 -20.57 17.40
CA GLU A 351 -14.73 -19.24 18.02
C GLU A 351 -14.22 -18.16 17.04
N ILE A 352 -15.06 -17.16 16.80
CA ILE A 352 -14.74 -15.99 15.96
C ILE A 352 -15.37 -14.72 16.54
N THR A 353 -14.78 -13.57 16.21
CA THR A 353 -15.38 -12.26 16.44
C THR A 353 -15.67 -11.59 15.10
N VAL A 354 -16.86 -11.06 14.92
CA VAL A 354 -17.34 -10.44 13.69
C VAL A 354 -18.15 -9.18 13.98
N VAL A 355 -18.27 -8.31 12.99
CA VAL A 355 -19.24 -7.20 13.00
C VAL A 355 -20.65 -7.78 12.97
N LYS A 356 -21.58 -7.20 13.75
CA LYS A 356 -22.96 -7.69 13.86
C LYS A 356 -23.65 -7.88 12.51
N ASP A 357 -23.41 -6.98 11.56
CA ASP A 357 -24.03 -7.00 10.23
C ASP A 357 -23.67 -8.26 9.43
N VAL A 358 -22.40 -8.70 9.56
CA VAL A 358 -21.95 -9.96 8.94
C VAL A 358 -22.60 -11.17 9.60
N PHE A 359 -22.75 -11.14 10.94
CA PHE A 359 -23.42 -12.21 11.68
C PHE A 359 -24.91 -12.30 11.33
N ILE A 360 -25.63 -11.17 11.36
CA ILE A 360 -27.05 -11.11 11.04
C ILE A 360 -27.31 -11.58 9.61
N HIS A 361 -26.51 -11.10 8.65
CA HIS A 361 -26.61 -11.55 7.26
C HIS A 361 -26.43 -13.08 7.14
N ALA A 362 -25.43 -13.64 7.79
CA ALA A 362 -25.19 -15.08 7.74
C ALA A 362 -26.33 -15.87 8.38
N TYR A 363 -26.90 -15.37 9.49
CA TYR A 363 -28.03 -15.98 10.18
C TYR A 363 -29.32 -15.96 9.33
N GLU A 364 -29.68 -14.79 8.80
CA GLU A 364 -30.92 -14.60 8.04
C GLU A 364 -30.91 -15.37 6.70
N ASN A 365 -29.76 -15.62 6.12
CA ASN A 365 -29.62 -16.38 4.88
C ASN A 365 -29.37 -17.88 5.10
N GLY A 366 -29.48 -18.37 6.35
CA GLY A 366 -29.35 -19.79 6.67
C GLY A 366 -27.92 -20.34 6.43
N LEU A 367 -26.89 -19.51 6.57
CA LEU A 367 -25.47 -19.88 6.37
C LEU A 367 -24.84 -20.40 7.66
N ILE A 368 -25.58 -20.35 8.78
CA ILE A 368 -25.20 -20.83 10.11
C ILE A 368 -26.06 -22.02 10.45
N GLU A 369 -25.44 -23.17 10.71
CA GLU A 369 -26.15 -24.38 11.22
C GLU A 369 -26.38 -24.28 12.73
N ASP A 370 -25.35 -23.82 13.48
CA ASP A 370 -25.44 -23.67 14.94
C ASP A 370 -24.48 -22.55 15.41
N PHE A 371 -24.86 -21.90 16.52
CA PHE A 371 -23.99 -20.94 17.16
C PHE A 371 -24.26 -20.79 18.66
N THR A 372 -23.22 -20.36 19.38
CA THR A 372 -23.31 -19.96 20.78
C THR A 372 -22.71 -18.56 20.94
N LEU A 373 -23.50 -17.62 21.48
CA LEU A 373 -23.03 -16.28 21.81
C LEU A 373 -22.10 -16.34 23.03
N GLN A 374 -20.90 -15.78 22.89
CA GLN A 374 -19.90 -15.69 23.96
C GLN A 374 -19.86 -14.27 24.58
N ASP A 375 -19.90 -13.25 23.75
CA ASP A 375 -19.89 -11.85 24.17
C ASP A 375 -20.41 -10.96 23.04
N CYS A 376 -21.03 -9.85 23.35
CA CYS A 376 -21.34 -8.86 22.35
C CYS A 376 -21.34 -7.43 22.92
N TRP A 377 -21.00 -6.48 22.06
CA TRP A 377 -21.11 -5.05 22.30
C TRP A 377 -22.02 -4.44 21.22
N LEU A 378 -23.09 -3.81 21.65
CA LEU A 378 -24.10 -3.20 20.79
C LEU A 378 -24.02 -1.68 20.93
N GLY A 379 -23.96 -0.98 19.81
CA GLY A 379 -23.87 0.47 19.71
C GLY A 379 -25.15 1.05 19.15
N TYR A 380 -25.63 2.09 19.78
CA TYR A 380 -26.86 2.79 19.39
C TYR A 380 -26.58 4.25 19.12
N GLU A 381 -27.15 4.76 18.03
CA GLU A 381 -27.12 6.18 17.73
C GLU A 381 -27.90 6.97 18.79
N THR A 382 -27.48 8.19 18.98
CA THR A 382 -28.10 9.16 19.88
C THR A 382 -28.32 10.48 19.14
N VAL A 383 -29.06 11.40 19.73
CA VAL A 383 -29.22 12.77 19.16
C VAL A 383 -27.87 13.48 18.97
N GLY A 384 -26.83 13.05 19.71
CA GLY A 384 -25.49 13.61 19.63
C GLY A 384 -24.51 12.79 18.78
N THR A 385 -24.96 11.80 18.03
CA THR A 385 -24.11 11.01 17.14
C THR A 385 -23.49 11.91 16.07
N HIS A 386 -22.18 11.82 15.91
CA HIS A 386 -21.38 12.63 15.00
C HIS A 386 -20.71 11.78 13.94
N TYR A 387 -20.79 12.21 12.68
CA TYR A 387 -20.21 11.57 11.51
C TYR A 387 -19.03 12.39 10.98
N PRO A 388 -17.82 12.16 11.48
CA PRO A 388 -16.68 13.03 11.23
C PRO A 388 -16.11 12.94 9.82
N PHE A 389 -16.51 11.93 9.04
CA PHE A 389 -15.97 11.64 7.71
C PHE A 389 -16.96 11.89 6.57
N ASP A 390 -18.07 12.57 6.82
CA ASP A 390 -19.07 12.94 5.80
C ASP A 390 -18.50 13.79 4.65
N PHE A 391 -17.40 14.52 4.92
CA PHE A 391 -16.69 15.28 3.88
C PHE A 391 -16.11 14.40 2.75
N ILE A 392 -15.98 13.08 2.95
CA ILE A 392 -15.47 12.14 1.93
C ILE A 392 -16.39 12.14 0.71
N ASP A 393 -17.71 12.24 0.89
CA ASP A 393 -18.68 12.29 -0.19
C ASP A 393 -18.43 13.51 -1.09
N SER A 394 -18.33 14.70 -0.51
CA SER A 394 -18.03 15.93 -1.25
C SER A 394 -16.64 15.89 -1.91
N MET A 395 -15.68 15.23 -1.29
CA MET A 395 -14.34 15.06 -1.85
C MET A 395 -14.35 14.11 -3.06
N TYR A 396 -15.17 13.06 -3.02
CA TYR A 396 -15.36 12.15 -4.14
C TYR A 396 -16.02 12.87 -5.33
N GLU A 397 -17.11 13.61 -5.09
CA GLU A 397 -17.80 14.38 -6.13
C GLU A 397 -16.86 15.43 -6.76
N THR A 398 -16.12 16.17 -5.95
CA THR A 398 -15.11 17.13 -6.44
C THR A 398 -14.05 16.43 -7.32
N ARG A 399 -13.62 15.22 -6.94
CA ARG A 399 -12.71 14.41 -7.76
C ARG A 399 -13.33 14.10 -9.12
N LYS A 400 -14.58 13.63 -9.16
CA LYS A 400 -15.30 13.29 -10.40
C LYS A 400 -15.49 14.51 -11.31
N GLU A 401 -15.83 15.66 -10.73
CA GLU A 401 -15.91 16.92 -11.46
C GLU A 401 -14.56 17.30 -12.11
N PHE A 402 -13.46 17.15 -11.39
CA PHE A 402 -12.13 17.39 -11.95
C PHE A 402 -11.79 16.44 -13.09
N GLU A 403 -12.10 15.16 -12.95
CA GLU A 403 -11.88 14.16 -13.99
C GLU A 403 -12.71 14.48 -15.25
N ALA A 404 -13.99 14.81 -15.10
CA ALA A 404 -14.89 15.19 -16.19
C ALA A 404 -14.46 16.47 -16.91
N ASN A 405 -13.90 17.44 -16.19
CA ASN A 405 -13.40 18.70 -16.75
C ASN A 405 -11.94 18.63 -17.24
N GLY A 406 -11.32 17.45 -17.27
CA GLY A 406 -9.94 17.26 -17.72
C GLY A 406 -8.85 17.69 -16.74
N TYR A 407 -9.18 18.03 -15.50
CA TYR A 407 -8.22 18.36 -14.45
C TYR A 407 -7.62 17.10 -13.81
N MET A 408 -7.07 16.22 -14.62
CA MET A 408 -6.60 14.88 -14.23
C MET A 408 -5.61 14.87 -13.06
N LYS A 409 -4.76 15.90 -12.92
CA LYS A 409 -3.80 16.01 -11.81
C LYS A 409 -4.52 16.16 -10.46
N LYS A 410 -5.52 17.03 -10.42
CA LYS A 410 -6.34 17.29 -9.23
C LYS A 410 -7.14 16.05 -8.84
N GLY A 411 -7.81 15.41 -9.81
CA GLY A 411 -8.52 14.16 -9.59
C GLY A 411 -7.63 13.04 -9.04
N LEU A 412 -6.42 12.87 -9.62
CA LEU A 412 -5.48 11.86 -9.13
C LEU A 412 -5.03 12.12 -7.69
N LEU A 413 -4.74 13.36 -7.31
CA LEU A 413 -4.28 13.69 -5.96
C LEU A 413 -5.39 13.40 -4.93
N LEU A 414 -6.64 13.76 -5.21
CA LEU A 414 -7.78 13.42 -4.37
C LEU A 414 -7.99 11.89 -4.27
N LYS A 415 -7.86 11.16 -5.39
CA LYS A 415 -7.93 9.69 -5.40
C LYS A 415 -6.89 9.04 -4.50
N ILE A 416 -5.65 9.54 -4.52
CA ILE A 416 -4.57 9.05 -3.66
C ILE A 416 -4.92 9.20 -2.19
N ILE A 417 -5.44 10.35 -1.80
CA ILE A 417 -5.82 10.65 -0.42
C ILE A 417 -6.98 9.75 0.02
N LEU A 418 -8.06 9.71 -0.76
CA LEU A 418 -9.25 8.88 -0.47
C LEU A 418 -8.86 7.41 -0.25
N ASN A 419 -8.08 6.83 -1.16
CA ASN A 419 -7.69 5.42 -1.07
C ASN A 419 -6.69 5.13 0.06
N SER A 420 -5.98 6.16 0.55
CA SER A 420 -4.96 6.00 1.59
C SER A 420 -5.46 6.26 3.01
N MET A 421 -6.62 6.90 3.19
CA MET A 421 -7.15 7.28 4.50
C MET A 421 -7.46 6.06 5.37
N TYR A 422 -8.16 5.08 4.82
CA TYR A 422 -8.54 3.85 5.54
C TYR A 422 -7.35 3.18 6.21
N GLY A 423 -6.22 3.04 5.51
CA GLY A 423 -5.03 2.39 6.03
C GLY A 423 -4.47 3.03 7.32
N LYS A 424 -4.87 4.26 7.64
CA LYS A 424 -4.48 4.93 8.88
C LYS A 424 -5.26 4.42 10.09
N THR A 425 -6.47 3.93 9.90
CA THR A 425 -7.31 3.40 10.99
C THR A 425 -6.78 2.07 11.53
N CYS A 426 -6.01 1.32 10.76
CA CYS A 426 -5.43 0.02 11.14
C CYS A 426 -3.89 0.03 11.20
N GLN A 427 -3.26 1.21 11.10
CA GLN A 427 -1.81 1.30 11.07
C GLN A 427 -1.18 0.93 12.41
N THR A 428 -0.28 -0.07 12.38
CA THR A 428 0.63 -0.40 13.48
C THR A 428 2.07 -0.40 12.97
N THR A 429 3.02 -0.08 13.84
CA THR A 429 4.44 -0.05 13.54
C THR A 429 5.20 -0.81 14.62
N PRO A 430 6.07 -1.76 14.25
CA PRO A 430 6.93 -2.41 15.23
C PRO A 430 7.90 -1.38 15.83
N LYS A 431 8.02 -1.38 17.13
CA LYS A 431 9.04 -0.66 17.88
C LYS A 431 9.94 -1.71 18.54
N ARG A 432 11.22 -1.66 18.20
CA ARG A 432 12.23 -2.54 18.77
C ARG A 432 13.05 -1.75 19.77
N GLU A 433 13.09 -2.23 21.00
CA GLU A 433 13.93 -1.68 22.06
C GLU A 433 14.98 -2.73 22.41
N ALA A 434 16.26 -2.34 22.39
CA ALA A 434 17.33 -3.21 22.81
C ALA A 434 17.17 -3.58 24.29
N VAL A 435 17.26 -4.85 24.62
CA VAL A 435 17.21 -5.33 26.01
C VAL A 435 18.58 -5.18 26.68
N THR A 436 19.66 -5.08 25.88
CA THR A 436 21.04 -4.85 26.36
C THR A 436 21.72 -3.85 25.42
N ASP A 437 22.61 -3.02 25.98
CA ASP A 437 23.40 -2.02 25.25
C ASP A 437 24.50 -2.64 24.35
N GLU A 438 24.73 -3.95 24.42
CA GLU A 438 25.72 -4.66 23.62
C GLU A 438 25.07 -5.80 22.81
N ILE A 439 25.18 -5.70 21.49
CA ILE A 439 24.85 -6.79 20.57
C ILE A 439 26.12 -7.56 20.29
N ASP A 440 26.29 -8.73 20.89
CA ASP A 440 27.36 -9.66 20.53
C ASP A 440 27.01 -10.38 19.23
N LEU A 441 27.50 -9.86 18.11
CA LEU A 441 27.32 -10.46 16.78
C LEU A 441 28.26 -11.65 16.52
N GLY A 442 28.92 -12.18 17.55
CA GLY A 442 29.84 -13.34 17.44
C GLY A 442 30.97 -13.11 16.44
N SER A 443 32.18 -12.98 16.91
CA SER A 443 33.37 -12.55 16.17
C SER A 443 33.86 -13.48 15.03
N ASN A 444 33.13 -14.51 14.61
CA ASN A 444 33.63 -15.56 13.72
C ASN A 444 32.68 -15.99 12.56
N GLN A 445 31.86 -15.13 12.04
CA GLN A 445 31.07 -15.50 10.85
C GLN A 445 31.46 -14.67 9.62
N GLU A 446 31.99 -15.35 8.61
CA GLU A 446 32.13 -14.81 7.26
C GLU A 446 30.74 -14.50 6.69
N PHE A 447 30.57 -13.28 6.27
CA PHE A 447 29.33 -12.73 5.82
C PHE A 447 29.13 -13.01 4.31
N VAL A 448 28.09 -13.74 3.94
CA VAL A 448 27.71 -13.96 2.55
C VAL A 448 26.59 -12.99 2.17
N PRO A 449 26.84 -12.02 1.27
CA PRO A 449 25.80 -11.09 0.84
C PRO A 449 24.82 -11.81 -0.07
N SER A 450 23.67 -12.19 0.44
CA SER A 450 22.54 -12.65 -0.36
C SER A 450 21.21 -12.24 0.28
N LEU A 451 20.20 -12.12 -0.56
CA LEU A 451 18.79 -11.87 -0.20
C LEU A 451 18.21 -12.88 0.84
N SER A 452 18.97 -13.89 1.26
CA SER A 452 18.62 -14.91 2.26
C SER A 452 19.02 -14.56 3.71
N LEU A 453 19.63 -13.42 3.94
CA LEU A 453 20.07 -12.90 5.24
C LEU A 453 19.04 -12.83 6.38
N PRO A 454 17.72 -12.84 6.15
CA PRO A 454 16.78 -12.53 7.22
C PRO A 454 16.80 -13.51 8.39
N LYS A 455 17.10 -14.79 8.19
CA LYS A 455 16.86 -15.80 9.24
C LYS A 455 17.90 -15.80 10.37
N MET A 456 19.19 -15.78 10.04
CA MET A 456 20.26 -15.82 11.06
C MET A 456 20.37 -14.50 11.85
N LEU A 457 20.21 -13.37 11.17
CA LEU A 457 20.18 -12.07 11.84
C LEU A 457 18.88 -11.85 12.61
N ARG A 458 17.77 -12.38 12.15
CA ARG A 458 16.50 -12.36 12.87
C ARG A 458 16.61 -13.13 14.18
N GLU A 459 17.21 -14.32 14.21
CA GLU A 459 17.42 -15.12 15.42
C GLU A 459 18.38 -14.44 16.42
N ALA A 460 19.42 -13.75 15.96
CA ALA A 460 20.30 -12.96 16.83
C ALA A 460 19.59 -11.72 17.41
N TYR A 461 18.70 -11.11 16.64
CA TYR A 461 17.90 -9.97 17.07
C TYR A 461 16.71 -10.37 17.95
N GLU A 462 16.06 -11.51 17.69
CA GLU A 462 14.97 -12.05 18.52
C GLU A 462 15.40 -12.32 19.96
N ASN A 463 16.69 -12.55 20.19
CA ASN A 463 17.24 -12.76 21.53
C ASN A 463 17.74 -11.49 22.24
N GLY A 464 17.77 -10.33 21.57
CA GLY A 464 18.30 -9.08 22.11
C GLY A 464 17.34 -7.89 22.16
N PHE A 465 16.13 -8.03 21.59
CA PHE A 465 15.14 -6.95 21.48
C PHE A 465 13.76 -7.40 21.95
N VAL A 466 13.08 -6.51 22.67
CA VAL A 466 11.64 -6.59 22.86
C VAL A 466 10.99 -5.87 21.69
N GLU A 467 10.19 -6.58 20.90
CA GLU A 467 9.37 -5.98 19.85
C GLU A 467 7.99 -5.69 20.42
N THR A 468 7.63 -4.41 20.48
CA THR A 468 6.29 -3.94 20.80
C THR A 468 5.65 -3.33 19.57
N LEU A 469 4.33 -3.38 19.45
CA LEU A 469 3.62 -2.66 18.41
C LEU A 469 3.13 -1.32 18.96
N GLU A 470 3.39 -0.25 18.20
CA GLU A 470 2.78 1.06 18.42
C GLU A 470 1.72 1.31 17.35
N CYS A 471 0.56 1.81 17.75
CA CYS A 471 -0.47 2.25 16.81
C CYS A 471 -0.06 3.55 16.09
N GLY A 472 -0.68 3.79 14.92
CA GLY A 472 -0.63 5.09 14.24
C GLY A 472 -1.46 6.16 14.97
N HIS A 473 -1.32 7.42 14.54
CA HIS A 473 -2.09 8.53 15.13
C HIS A 473 -3.61 8.42 14.91
N TRP A 474 -4.04 7.85 13.79
CA TRP A 474 -5.44 7.67 13.40
C TRP A 474 -5.97 6.25 13.63
N PHE A 475 -5.23 5.45 14.39
CA PHE A 475 -5.61 4.08 14.70
C PHE A 475 -6.96 4.05 15.44
N ASN A 476 -7.90 3.29 14.88
CA ASN A 476 -9.24 3.14 15.44
C ASN A 476 -9.80 1.76 15.05
N PRO A 477 -9.87 0.81 15.99
CA PRO A 477 -10.33 -0.55 15.73
C PRO A 477 -11.76 -0.64 15.18
N PHE A 478 -12.68 0.21 15.68
CA PHE A 478 -14.05 0.26 15.19
C PHE A 478 -14.09 0.61 13.70
N LEU A 479 -13.46 1.73 13.31
CA LEU A 479 -13.44 2.16 11.92
C LEU A 479 -12.75 1.12 11.02
N ALA A 480 -11.59 0.61 11.44
CA ALA A 480 -10.83 -0.38 10.68
C ALA A 480 -11.65 -1.63 10.39
N SER A 481 -12.34 -2.15 11.41
CA SER A 481 -13.14 -3.37 11.28
C SER A 481 -14.38 -3.16 10.43
N TYR A 482 -15.15 -2.08 10.67
CA TYR A 482 -16.36 -1.80 9.90
C TYR A 482 -16.08 -1.59 8.44
N ILE A 483 -15.10 -0.73 8.08
CA ILE A 483 -14.77 -0.44 6.67
C ILE A 483 -14.55 -1.71 5.86
N THR A 484 -13.71 -2.60 6.36
CA THR A 484 -13.40 -3.83 5.61
C THR A 484 -14.50 -4.90 5.71
N SER A 485 -15.21 -4.96 6.84
CA SER A 485 -16.27 -5.95 7.03
C SER A 485 -17.48 -5.67 6.18
N ILE A 486 -17.93 -4.40 6.12
CA ILE A 486 -19.09 -4.03 5.29
C ILE A 486 -18.75 -4.18 3.79
N THR A 487 -17.56 -3.81 3.37
CA THR A 487 -17.15 -4.04 1.98
C THR A 487 -17.14 -5.53 1.61
N ARG A 488 -16.62 -6.40 2.48
CA ARG A 488 -16.70 -7.87 2.26
C ARG A 488 -18.12 -8.40 2.27
N LEU A 489 -18.95 -7.87 3.16
CA LEU A 489 -20.35 -8.21 3.27
C LEU A 489 -21.11 -7.85 2.00
N GLU A 490 -20.83 -6.68 1.42
CA GLU A 490 -21.48 -6.23 0.19
C GLU A 490 -21.18 -7.18 -0.99
N LEU A 491 -19.95 -7.64 -1.15
CA LEU A 491 -19.61 -8.65 -2.15
C LEU A 491 -20.40 -9.95 -1.95
N HIS A 492 -20.47 -10.41 -0.71
CA HIS A 492 -21.17 -11.65 -0.37
C HIS A 492 -22.69 -11.54 -0.57
N LYS A 493 -23.29 -10.40 -0.17
CA LYS A 493 -24.70 -10.10 -0.39
C LYS A 493 -25.08 -10.19 -1.87
N ARG A 494 -24.30 -9.54 -2.75
CA ARG A 494 -24.59 -9.53 -4.19
C ARG A 494 -24.51 -10.90 -4.82
N VAL A 495 -23.53 -11.71 -4.41
CA VAL A 495 -23.45 -13.09 -4.91
C VAL A 495 -24.66 -13.92 -4.53
N LEU A 496 -25.15 -13.81 -3.28
CA LEU A 496 -26.34 -14.54 -2.85
C LEU A 496 -27.63 -13.99 -3.48
N GLU A 497 -27.79 -12.67 -3.49
CA GLU A 497 -28.97 -11.98 -4.02
C GLU A 497 -29.24 -12.35 -5.48
N TYR A 498 -28.18 -12.45 -6.28
CA TYR A 498 -28.28 -12.76 -7.71
C TYR A 498 -28.03 -14.24 -8.05
N GLY A 499 -27.89 -15.11 -7.05
CA GLY A 499 -27.68 -16.54 -7.28
C GLY A 499 -26.38 -16.88 -8.02
N LEU A 500 -25.32 -16.11 -7.84
CA LEU A 500 -24.05 -16.23 -8.55
C LEU A 500 -23.00 -17.07 -7.82
N GLU A 501 -23.38 -17.82 -6.77
CA GLU A 501 -22.46 -18.54 -5.91
C GLU A 501 -21.58 -19.53 -6.69
N ASP A 502 -22.18 -20.36 -7.56
CA ASP A 502 -21.47 -21.35 -8.36
C ASP A 502 -20.75 -20.75 -9.58
N ASP A 503 -21.13 -19.54 -9.99
CA ASP A 503 -20.60 -18.84 -11.16
C ASP A 503 -19.55 -17.77 -10.81
N THR A 504 -19.30 -17.57 -9.52
CA THR A 504 -18.24 -16.69 -9.06
C THR A 504 -16.88 -17.32 -9.34
N VAL A 505 -16.04 -16.58 -10.05
CA VAL A 505 -14.66 -16.96 -10.37
C VAL A 505 -13.71 -16.46 -9.29
N MET A 506 -13.90 -15.20 -8.85
CA MET A 506 -13.01 -14.56 -7.88
C MET A 506 -13.74 -13.41 -7.16
N MET A 507 -13.36 -13.20 -5.89
CA MET A 507 -13.62 -11.97 -5.13
C MET A 507 -12.29 -11.27 -4.83
N ALA A 508 -12.20 -9.97 -5.11
CA ALA A 508 -10.95 -9.21 -4.95
C ALA A 508 -11.21 -7.82 -4.39
N THR A 509 -11.24 -7.69 -3.07
CA THR A 509 -11.45 -6.48 -2.26
C THR A 509 -12.83 -5.84 -2.47
N ASP A 510 -13.07 -5.25 -3.63
CA ASP A 510 -14.22 -4.43 -4.05
C ASP A 510 -14.80 -4.89 -5.39
N CYS A 511 -14.18 -5.89 -6.03
CA CYS A 511 -14.54 -6.42 -7.34
C CYS A 511 -15.01 -7.88 -7.23
N LEU A 512 -16.03 -8.20 -8.01
CA LEU A 512 -16.42 -9.58 -8.34
C LEU A 512 -15.92 -9.91 -9.74
N MET A 513 -15.54 -11.17 -9.96
CA MET A 513 -15.38 -11.75 -11.29
C MET A 513 -16.32 -12.92 -11.37
N VAL A 514 -17.28 -12.86 -12.27
CA VAL A 514 -18.34 -13.87 -12.42
C VAL A 514 -18.41 -14.35 -13.87
N GLN A 515 -18.93 -15.54 -14.09
CA GLN A 515 -19.19 -16.05 -15.45
C GLN A 515 -20.14 -15.10 -16.18
N LYS A 516 -19.79 -14.70 -17.41
CA LYS A 516 -20.53 -13.68 -18.18
C LYS A 516 -21.98 -14.11 -18.44
N GLU A 517 -22.20 -15.39 -18.75
CA GLU A 517 -23.54 -15.92 -19.01
C GLU A 517 -24.44 -15.85 -17.77
N ALA A 518 -23.91 -16.24 -16.62
CA ALA A 518 -24.65 -16.15 -15.34
C ALA A 518 -24.92 -14.70 -14.97
N TYR A 519 -23.94 -13.81 -15.15
CA TYR A 519 -24.09 -12.39 -14.92
C TYR A 519 -25.21 -11.79 -15.77
N ASP A 520 -25.24 -12.05 -17.08
CA ASP A 520 -26.26 -11.54 -18.01
C ASP A 520 -27.67 -12.05 -17.66
N ASN A 521 -27.79 -13.26 -17.13
CA ASN A 521 -29.05 -13.87 -16.74
C ASN A 521 -29.53 -13.44 -15.34
N SER A 522 -28.65 -12.87 -14.53
CA SER A 522 -28.94 -12.55 -13.10
C SER A 522 -29.72 -11.25 -12.90
N ASN A 523 -29.83 -10.40 -13.88
CA ASN A 523 -30.33 -9.01 -13.77
C ASN A 523 -29.46 -8.09 -12.86
N PHE A 524 -28.27 -8.48 -12.48
CA PHE A 524 -27.34 -7.64 -11.69
C PHE A 524 -27.03 -6.31 -12.40
N GLU A 525 -27.01 -6.33 -13.72
CA GLU A 525 -26.81 -5.12 -14.55
C GLU A 525 -27.82 -4.00 -14.25
N ASN A 526 -29.02 -4.33 -13.79
CA ASN A 526 -30.04 -3.35 -13.45
C ASN A 526 -29.72 -2.52 -12.20
N ASP A 527 -28.82 -3.03 -11.34
CA ASP A 527 -28.37 -2.35 -10.13
C ASP A 527 -27.08 -1.55 -10.33
N LEU A 528 -26.52 -1.60 -11.53
CA LEU A 528 -25.35 -0.78 -11.86
C LEU A 528 -25.77 0.68 -11.98
N ILE A 529 -25.11 1.52 -11.20
CA ILE A 529 -25.22 2.98 -11.30
C ILE A 529 -23.85 3.48 -11.69
N GLU A 530 -23.68 3.93 -12.91
CA GLU A 530 -22.37 4.27 -13.51
C GLU A 530 -21.56 5.29 -12.71
N GLU A 531 -22.22 6.12 -11.88
CA GLU A 531 -21.53 7.15 -11.10
C GLU A 531 -22.04 7.19 -9.64
N GLY A 532 -21.16 7.51 -8.72
CA GLY A 532 -21.47 7.68 -7.30
C GLY A 532 -20.56 6.87 -6.38
N LEU A 533 -20.32 7.42 -5.20
CA LEU A 533 -19.55 6.77 -4.16
C LEU A 533 -20.29 5.52 -3.67
N GLY A 534 -19.61 4.38 -3.66
CA GLY A 534 -20.17 3.11 -3.21
C GLY A 534 -21.13 2.41 -4.19
N ASN A 535 -21.42 3.02 -5.33
CA ASN A 535 -22.23 2.38 -6.36
C ASN A 535 -21.44 1.30 -7.09
N TRP A 536 -22.16 0.28 -7.56
CA TRP A 536 -21.60 -0.73 -8.42
C TRP A 536 -21.44 -0.21 -9.84
N ASP A 537 -20.30 -0.48 -10.44
CA ASP A 537 -19.92 -0.09 -11.79
C ASP A 537 -19.43 -1.32 -12.57
N TYR A 538 -19.32 -1.19 -13.89
CA TYR A 538 -18.87 -2.25 -14.77
C TYR A 538 -17.44 -2.00 -15.24
N ASP A 539 -16.46 -2.74 -14.66
CA ASP A 539 -15.04 -2.51 -14.96
C ASP A 539 -14.59 -3.19 -16.27
N TYR A 540 -15.04 -4.43 -16.51
CA TYR A 540 -14.65 -5.18 -17.70
C TYR A 540 -15.55 -6.37 -18.00
N ALA A 541 -15.54 -6.80 -19.30
CA ALA A 541 -15.92 -8.14 -19.74
C ALA A 541 -14.91 -8.67 -20.75
N GLY A 542 -14.77 -9.98 -20.83
CA GLY A 542 -13.89 -10.63 -21.81
C GLY A 542 -13.50 -12.03 -21.43
N GLU A 543 -12.67 -12.66 -22.26
CA GLU A 543 -12.07 -13.98 -21.98
C GLU A 543 -11.00 -13.84 -20.91
N ALA A 544 -11.09 -14.65 -19.84
CA ALA A 544 -10.19 -14.52 -18.70
C ALA A 544 -9.33 -15.75 -18.43
N PHE A 545 -8.09 -15.50 -18.08
CA PHE A 545 -7.15 -16.51 -17.59
C PHE A 545 -6.71 -16.15 -16.16
N VAL A 546 -7.01 -17.00 -15.18
CA VAL A 546 -6.81 -16.73 -13.75
C VAL A 546 -5.77 -17.69 -13.16
N ILE A 547 -4.67 -17.14 -12.65
CA ILE A 547 -3.62 -17.89 -11.97
C ILE A 547 -3.83 -17.84 -10.45
N GLY A 548 -4.05 -16.65 -9.92
CA GLY A 548 -4.09 -16.40 -8.49
C GLY A 548 -4.86 -15.13 -8.13
N ALA A 549 -5.14 -14.94 -6.83
CA ALA A 549 -5.79 -13.75 -6.33
C ALA A 549 -4.95 -12.50 -6.67
N GLY A 550 -5.45 -11.68 -7.60
CA GLY A 550 -4.74 -10.54 -8.13
C GLY A 550 -3.62 -10.88 -9.13
N VAL A 551 -3.67 -12.09 -9.75
CA VAL A 551 -2.82 -12.46 -10.88
C VAL A 551 -3.71 -13.09 -11.94
N TYR A 552 -4.13 -12.29 -12.90
CA TYR A 552 -5.04 -12.70 -13.97
C TYR A 552 -4.92 -11.79 -15.19
N GLU A 553 -5.40 -12.26 -16.30
CA GLU A 553 -5.47 -11.54 -17.57
C GLU A 553 -6.88 -11.65 -18.14
N VAL A 554 -7.40 -10.56 -18.67
CA VAL A 554 -8.69 -10.51 -19.35
C VAL A 554 -8.50 -9.86 -20.71
N GLU A 555 -8.77 -10.60 -21.77
CA GLU A 555 -8.88 -10.05 -23.11
C GLU A 555 -10.28 -9.47 -23.29
N LYS A 556 -10.37 -8.14 -23.28
CA LYS A 556 -11.63 -7.41 -23.34
C LYS A 556 -12.26 -7.48 -24.74
N GLU A 557 -13.56 -7.24 -24.82
CA GLU A 557 -14.33 -7.23 -26.08
C GLU A 557 -13.84 -6.17 -27.08
N ASP A 558 -13.19 -5.11 -26.63
CA ASP A 558 -12.57 -4.08 -27.48
C ASP A 558 -11.17 -4.48 -28.01
N GLY A 559 -10.71 -5.69 -27.70
CA GLY A 559 -9.40 -6.22 -28.07
C GLY A 559 -8.25 -5.72 -27.19
N SER A 560 -8.51 -4.92 -26.16
CA SER A 560 -7.52 -4.53 -25.18
C SER A 560 -7.36 -5.62 -24.11
N THR A 561 -6.16 -5.72 -23.51
CA THR A 561 -5.89 -6.68 -22.45
C THR A 561 -5.75 -5.97 -21.11
N LYS A 562 -6.49 -6.44 -20.11
CA LYS A 562 -6.31 -6.06 -18.70
C LYS A 562 -5.47 -7.14 -18.01
N THR A 563 -4.23 -6.84 -17.68
CA THR A 563 -3.35 -7.74 -16.93
C THR A 563 -3.18 -7.22 -15.50
N VAL A 564 -3.48 -8.06 -14.51
CA VAL A 564 -3.27 -7.75 -13.10
C VAL A 564 -2.19 -8.68 -12.54
N THR A 565 -1.16 -8.10 -11.95
CA THR A 565 0.02 -8.83 -11.46
C THR A 565 0.38 -8.40 -10.05
N ARG A 566 -0.41 -8.83 -9.08
CA ARG A 566 -0.15 -8.50 -7.67
C ARG A 566 1.19 -9.07 -7.22
N GLY A 567 2.12 -8.19 -6.85
CA GLY A 567 3.46 -8.59 -6.41
C GLY A 567 4.51 -8.70 -7.53
N PHE A 568 4.11 -8.56 -8.80
CA PHE A 568 5.01 -8.61 -9.95
C PHE A 568 4.91 -7.34 -10.79
N ARG A 569 5.89 -7.08 -11.66
CA ARG A 569 5.82 -5.93 -12.57
C ARG A 569 4.90 -6.27 -13.74
N GLU A 570 3.88 -5.44 -13.95
CA GLU A 570 2.91 -5.58 -15.04
C GLU A 570 3.56 -5.63 -16.42
N ALA A 571 4.56 -4.77 -16.66
CA ALA A 571 5.27 -4.69 -17.94
C ALA A 571 5.99 -5.99 -18.37
N ASP A 572 6.26 -6.89 -17.45
CA ASP A 572 6.96 -8.15 -17.75
C ASP A 572 5.97 -9.25 -18.21
N LEU A 573 4.67 -9.06 -17.99
CA LEU A 573 3.63 -10.08 -18.19
C LEU A 573 2.42 -9.62 -19.01
N GLU A 574 2.32 -8.33 -19.36
CA GLU A 574 1.17 -7.79 -20.09
C GLU A 574 0.92 -8.58 -21.40
N GLY A 575 -0.26 -9.19 -21.54
CA GLY A 575 -0.63 -10.01 -22.68
C GLY A 575 0.11 -11.35 -22.81
N LYS A 576 0.80 -11.83 -21.75
CA LYS A 576 1.64 -13.02 -21.81
C LYS A 576 1.35 -14.07 -20.72
N LEU A 577 0.40 -13.81 -19.83
CA LEU A 577 0.13 -14.74 -18.72
C LEU A 577 -0.35 -16.10 -19.21
N LYS A 578 -1.22 -16.11 -20.20
CA LYS A 578 -1.73 -17.35 -20.82
C LYS A 578 -0.62 -18.10 -21.54
N ASP A 579 0.15 -17.43 -22.40
CA ASP A 579 1.26 -18.02 -23.16
C ASP A 579 2.36 -18.58 -22.25
N ALA A 580 2.67 -17.87 -21.15
CA ALA A 580 3.65 -18.32 -20.16
C ALA A 580 3.21 -19.61 -19.44
N CYS A 581 1.89 -19.86 -19.34
CA CYS A 581 1.32 -21.05 -18.70
C CYS A 581 1.20 -22.24 -19.64
N GLU A 582 0.90 -22.04 -20.91
CA GLU A 582 0.68 -23.11 -21.90
C GLU A 582 1.96 -23.89 -22.25
N GLY A 583 3.13 -23.32 -22.01
CA GLY A 583 4.44 -23.93 -22.27
C GLY A 583 5.04 -24.76 -21.13
N SER A 584 4.36 -24.92 -19.99
CA SER A 584 4.91 -25.58 -18.81
C SER A 584 3.95 -26.65 -18.27
N ASP A 585 4.47 -27.80 -17.85
CA ASP A 585 3.71 -28.90 -17.21
C ASP A 585 3.05 -28.50 -15.86
N GLY A 586 2.33 -27.38 -15.83
CA GLY A 586 1.60 -26.87 -14.66
C GLY A 586 2.44 -26.10 -13.63
N ALA A 587 3.71 -25.86 -13.90
CA ALA A 587 4.58 -25.02 -13.07
C ALA A 587 5.16 -23.89 -13.91
N ILE A 588 4.77 -22.64 -13.61
CA ILE A 588 5.42 -21.47 -14.21
C ILE A 588 6.69 -21.18 -13.43
N THR A 589 7.83 -21.45 -14.04
CA THR A 589 9.10 -20.95 -13.53
C THR A 589 9.29 -19.53 -14.06
N ILE A 590 8.96 -18.54 -13.24
CA ILE A 590 9.09 -17.14 -13.60
C ILE A 590 10.52 -16.70 -13.27
N GLU A 591 11.49 -17.07 -14.09
CA GLU A 591 12.89 -16.64 -13.93
C GLU A 591 13.10 -15.13 -14.17
N SER A 592 12.15 -14.48 -14.84
CA SER A 592 12.23 -13.07 -15.22
C SER A 592 11.43 -12.12 -14.31
N LEU A 593 10.61 -12.61 -13.38
CA LEU A 593 9.80 -11.77 -12.52
C LEU A 593 10.61 -11.26 -11.33
N ARG A 594 10.98 -10.00 -11.38
CA ARG A 594 11.51 -9.29 -10.21
C ARG A 594 10.33 -8.97 -9.28
N PRO A 595 10.37 -9.42 -8.00
CA PRO A 595 9.29 -9.10 -7.07
C PRO A 595 9.13 -7.58 -6.98
N LYS A 596 7.89 -7.10 -7.02
CA LYS A 596 7.57 -5.74 -6.58
C LYS A 596 8.01 -5.64 -5.13
N THR A 597 8.91 -4.76 -4.81
CA THR A 597 9.18 -4.38 -3.42
C THR A 597 7.90 -3.73 -2.88
N VAL A 598 7.22 -4.44 -1.99
CA VAL A 598 6.01 -3.97 -1.29
C VAL A 598 6.41 -3.03 -0.16
#